data_07e60dcc749a96dd4352f13e575c917d
#
_entry.id   07e60dcc749a96dd4352f13e575c917d
#
_cell.length_a   1.000
_cell.length_b   1.000
_cell.length_c   1.000
_cell.angle_alpha   90.00
_cell.angle_beta   90.00
_cell.angle_gamma   90.00
#
_symmetry.space_group_name_H-M   'P 1'
#
loop_
_entity.id
_entity.type
_entity.pdbx_description
1 polymer ?
#
loop_
_entity_poly.entity_id
_entity_poly.type
_entity_poly.pdbx_seq_one_letter_code
_entity_poly.pdbx_strand_id
1 'polypeptide(L)'
;MKKLLIVLIALVSIVNVSNAQTKNAVVTNLSSERFKAIIENDKNGVILDLRTTDEITKKGYIKGAVQLDFLAKDSEKQIDKLDKNKTYYIYCAAGGRSSDCAEYMEKNGFKRVFNLEKGISDWLSKGYPVEKK
;
A
#
# COMPACT_ATOMS: atom_id res chain seq x y z
N MET A 1 53.26 17.67 53.50
CA MET A 1 52.36 16.65 52.95
C MET A 1 51.48 17.28 51.87
N LYS A 2 51.78 16.98 50.61
CA LYS A 2 50.95 17.48 49.51
C LYS A 2 49.84 16.49 49.24
N LYS A 3 48.60 16.89 49.47
CA LYS A 3 47.44 16.07 49.09
C LYS A 3 47.21 16.21 47.60
N LEU A 4 47.40 15.11 46.89
CA LEU A 4 47.14 15.02 45.46
C LEU A 4 45.62 14.86 45.29
N LEU A 5 44.98 15.90 44.79
CA LEU A 5 43.56 15.86 44.45
C LEU A 5 43.41 15.22 43.05
N ILE A 6 43.04 13.96 43.01
CA ILE A 6 42.74 13.29 41.73
C ILE A 6 41.31 13.73 41.34
N VAL A 7 41.26 14.63 40.34
CA VAL A 7 39.98 14.99 39.72
C VAL A 7 39.64 13.91 38.70
N LEU A 8 38.70 13.04 39.06
CA LEU A 8 38.18 12.05 38.15
C LEU A 8 37.21 12.73 37.15
N ILE A 9 37.70 13.05 35.96
CA ILE A 9 36.85 13.56 34.91
C ILE A 9 36.08 12.37 34.36
N ALA A 10 34.81 12.23 34.75
CA ALA A 10 33.91 11.29 34.13
C ALA A 10 33.56 11.79 32.72
N LEU A 11 34.12 11.15 31.70
CA LEU A 11 33.73 11.32 30.30
C LEU A 11 32.32 10.73 30.14
N VAL A 12 31.30 11.59 30.22
CA VAL A 12 29.93 11.22 29.84
C VAL A 12 29.92 11.17 28.31
N SER A 13 30.03 9.99 27.76
CA SER A 13 29.81 9.76 26.36
C SER A 13 28.31 9.94 26.09
N ILE A 14 27.95 11.09 25.51
CA ILE A 14 26.61 11.32 24.99
C ILE A 14 26.44 10.43 23.78
N VAL A 15 25.81 9.27 23.95
CA VAL A 15 25.38 8.45 22.85
C VAL A 15 24.22 9.19 22.19
N ASN A 16 24.51 9.89 21.10
CA ASN A 16 23.46 10.40 20.21
C ASN A 16 22.76 9.21 19.57
N VAL A 17 21.68 8.75 20.19
CA VAL A 17 20.73 7.85 19.55
C VAL A 17 20.01 8.71 18.50
N SER A 18 20.54 8.72 17.28
CA SER A 18 19.80 9.24 16.14
C SER A 18 18.57 8.34 15.97
N ASN A 19 17.41 8.87 16.35
CA ASN A 19 16.13 8.30 16.01
C ASN A 19 15.99 8.36 14.48
N ALA A 20 16.52 7.36 13.80
CA ALA A 20 16.13 7.10 12.42
C ALA A 20 14.67 6.67 12.47
N GLN A 21 13.76 7.63 12.27
CA GLN A 21 12.37 7.32 11.98
C GLN A 21 12.38 6.49 10.71
N THR A 22 12.14 5.19 10.83
CA THR A 22 11.83 4.33 9.70
C THR A 22 10.55 4.89 9.10
N LYS A 23 10.69 5.65 8.00
CA LYS A 23 9.57 6.05 7.18
C LYS A 23 8.89 4.75 6.74
N ASN A 24 7.71 4.45 7.27
CA ASN A 24 6.91 3.36 6.76
C ASN A 24 6.72 3.57 5.26
N ALA A 25 7.03 2.56 4.46
CA ALA A 25 6.85 2.63 3.01
C ALA A 25 5.38 2.95 2.71
N VAL A 26 5.15 3.90 1.79
CA VAL A 26 3.80 4.27 1.34
C VAL A 26 3.14 3.08 0.63
N VAL A 27 3.89 2.41 -0.25
CA VAL A 27 3.44 1.25 -1.02
C VAL A 27 3.96 -0.04 -0.41
N THR A 28 3.06 -0.98 -0.20
CA THR A 28 3.38 -2.35 0.23
C THR A 28 2.77 -3.35 -0.74
N ASN A 29 3.60 -4.21 -1.31
CA ASN A 29 3.15 -5.33 -2.14
C ASN A 29 2.74 -6.50 -1.25
N LEU A 30 1.59 -7.07 -1.52
CA LEU A 30 1.02 -8.17 -0.74
C LEU A 30 0.74 -9.39 -1.61
N SER A 31 0.95 -10.56 -1.04
CA SER A 31 0.41 -11.81 -1.59
C SER A 31 -1.12 -11.81 -1.52
N SER A 32 -1.77 -12.69 -2.29
CA SER A 32 -3.23 -12.82 -2.25
C SER A 32 -3.75 -13.19 -0.86
N GLU A 33 -3.05 -14.05 -0.13
CA GLU A 33 -3.41 -14.45 1.24
C GLU A 33 -3.40 -13.26 2.20
N ARG A 34 -2.33 -12.46 2.14
CA ARG A 34 -2.19 -11.29 3.03
C ARG A 34 -3.16 -10.17 2.65
N PHE A 35 -3.36 -9.94 1.37
CA PHE A 35 -4.32 -8.97 0.86
C PHE A 35 -5.73 -9.32 1.33
N LYS A 36 -6.13 -10.59 1.18
CA LYS A 36 -7.42 -11.09 1.65
C LYS A 36 -7.60 -10.87 3.16
N ALA A 37 -6.62 -11.27 3.96
CA ALA A 37 -6.68 -11.14 5.42
C ALA A 37 -6.83 -9.68 5.87
N ILE A 38 -6.11 -8.76 5.23
CA ILE A 38 -6.13 -7.34 5.62
C ILE A 38 -7.44 -6.68 5.22
N ILE A 39 -7.93 -6.88 4.00
CA ILE A 39 -9.19 -6.24 3.55
C ILE A 39 -10.42 -6.73 4.33
N GLU A 40 -10.41 -7.96 4.80
CA GLU A 40 -11.48 -8.49 5.65
C GLU A 40 -11.56 -7.78 7.01
N ASN A 41 -10.45 -7.26 7.50
CA ASN A 41 -10.33 -6.61 8.81
C ASN A 41 -10.33 -5.07 8.75
N ASP A 42 -10.10 -4.48 7.59
CA ASP A 42 -10.12 -3.02 7.41
C ASP A 42 -11.40 -2.56 6.73
N LYS A 43 -12.38 -2.13 7.54
CA LYS A 43 -13.67 -1.66 7.05
C LYS A 43 -13.63 -0.22 6.50
N ASN A 44 -12.56 0.52 6.78
CA ASN A 44 -12.40 1.91 6.34
C ASN A 44 -11.53 2.04 5.08
N GLY A 45 -10.81 0.98 4.72
CA GLY A 45 -9.99 0.96 3.51
C GLY A 45 -10.84 0.95 2.24
N VAL A 46 -10.29 1.51 1.19
CA VAL A 46 -10.92 1.57 -0.14
C VAL A 46 -10.24 0.56 -1.06
N ILE A 47 -11.01 -0.36 -1.63
CA ILE A 47 -10.50 -1.33 -2.61
C ILE A 47 -10.76 -0.77 -4.00
N LEU A 48 -9.70 -0.64 -4.81
CA LEU A 48 -9.79 -0.17 -6.19
C LEU A 48 -9.46 -1.30 -7.17
N ASP A 49 -10.41 -1.58 -8.04
CA ASP A 49 -10.21 -2.44 -9.21
C ASP A 49 -9.81 -1.57 -10.41
N LEU A 50 -8.58 -1.72 -10.85
CA LEU A 50 -7.98 -0.87 -11.89
C LEU A 50 -8.21 -1.41 -13.30
N ARG A 51 -9.03 -2.46 -13.44
CA ARG A 51 -9.29 -3.12 -14.71
C ARG A 51 -10.41 -2.46 -15.49
N THR A 52 -10.49 -2.84 -16.76
CA THR A 52 -11.59 -2.44 -17.65
C THR A 52 -12.91 -3.12 -17.26
N THR A 53 -14.02 -2.53 -17.71
CA THR A 53 -15.36 -3.10 -17.50
C THR A 53 -15.47 -4.51 -18.08
N ASP A 54 -14.91 -4.76 -19.26
CA ASP A 54 -14.92 -6.09 -19.89
C ASP A 54 -14.24 -7.15 -19.04
N GLU A 55 -13.07 -6.84 -18.48
CA GLU A 55 -12.34 -7.77 -17.60
C GLU A 55 -13.17 -8.09 -16.35
N ILE A 56 -13.78 -7.09 -15.75
CA ILE A 56 -14.62 -7.23 -14.54
C ILE A 56 -15.84 -8.09 -14.84
N THR A 57 -16.52 -7.83 -15.96
CA THR A 57 -17.71 -8.59 -16.38
C THR A 57 -17.38 -10.06 -16.61
N LYS A 58 -16.23 -10.34 -17.23
CA LYS A 58 -15.82 -11.72 -17.56
C LYS A 58 -15.33 -12.51 -16.33
N LYS A 59 -14.60 -11.88 -15.44
CA LYS A 59 -13.87 -12.56 -14.36
C LYS A 59 -14.43 -12.31 -12.96
N GLY A 60 -15.34 -11.36 -12.81
CA GLY A 60 -15.80 -10.91 -11.48
C GLY A 60 -14.82 -9.96 -10.82
N TYR A 61 -15.13 -9.53 -9.61
CA TYR A 61 -14.37 -8.54 -8.84
C TYR A 61 -14.37 -8.90 -7.35
N ILE A 62 -13.41 -8.38 -6.61
CA ILE A 62 -13.35 -8.56 -5.16
C ILE A 62 -14.46 -7.74 -4.51
N LYS A 63 -15.20 -8.36 -3.61
CA LYS A 63 -16.32 -7.73 -2.88
C LYS A 63 -15.93 -6.38 -2.26
N GLY A 64 -16.71 -5.36 -2.54
CA GLY A 64 -16.46 -4.00 -2.05
C GLY A 64 -15.54 -3.17 -2.93
N ALA A 65 -14.96 -3.73 -3.98
CA ALA A 65 -14.10 -2.98 -4.90
C ALA A 65 -14.91 -1.95 -5.70
N VAL A 66 -14.32 -0.77 -5.83
CA VAL A 66 -14.78 0.31 -6.69
C VAL A 66 -13.89 0.31 -7.93
N GLN A 67 -14.49 0.38 -9.11
CA GLN A 67 -13.74 0.44 -10.36
C GLN A 67 -13.14 1.82 -10.58
N LEU A 68 -11.84 1.83 -10.92
CA LEU A 68 -11.15 2.97 -11.51
C LEU A 68 -10.29 2.40 -12.65
N ASP A 69 -10.78 2.49 -13.87
CA ASP A 69 -10.07 1.96 -15.04
C ASP A 69 -8.77 2.74 -15.29
N PHE A 70 -7.65 2.12 -14.99
CA PHE A 70 -6.33 2.75 -15.11
C PHE A 70 -5.91 2.99 -16.57
N LEU A 71 -6.55 2.31 -17.54
CA LEU A 71 -6.34 2.54 -18.97
C LEU A 71 -7.17 3.71 -19.53
N ALA A 72 -8.12 4.23 -18.76
CA ALA A 72 -8.89 5.40 -19.17
C ALA A 72 -7.98 6.64 -19.29
N LYS A 73 -8.25 7.49 -20.29
CA LYS A 73 -7.43 8.68 -20.55
C LYS A 73 -7.38 9.67 -19.39
N ASP A 74 -8.41 9.68 -18.56
CA ASP A 74 -8.54 10.57 -17.40
C ASP A 74 -8.25 9.86 -16.07
N SER A 75 -7.63 8.67 -16.11
CA SER A 75 -7.37 7.86 -14.90
C SER A 75 -6.58 8.62 -13.83
N GLU A 76 -5.54 9.36 -14.21
CA GLU A 76 -4.76 10.18 -13.27
C GLU A 76 -5.61 11.26 -12.60
N LYS A 77 -6.49 11.92 -13.37
CA LYS A 77 -7.41 12.92 -12.81
C LYS A 77 -8.40 12.31 -11.83
N GLN A 78 -8.87 11.09 -12.10
CA GLN A 78 -9.72 10.35 -11.18
C GLN A 78 -8.99 10.00 -9.89
N ILE A 79 -7.73 9.55 -9.99
CA ILE A 79 -6.89 9.27 -8.82
C ILE A 79 -6.64 10.53 -8.00
N ASP A 80 -6.35 11.65 -8.65
CA ASP A 80 -6.07 12.92 -7.97
C ASP A 80 -7.25 13.46 -7.14
N LYS A 81 -8.47 13.04 -7.46
CA LYS A 81 -9.69 13.41 -6.71
C LYS A 81 -9.92 12.54 -5.47
N LEU A 82 -9.19 11.46 -5.31
CA LEU A 82 -9.32 10.57 -4.15
C LEU A 82 -8.76 11.22 -2.88
N ASP A 83 -9.34 10.86 -1.74
CA ASP A 83 -8.82 11.30 -0.44
C ASP A 83 -7.49 10.62 -0.15
N LYS A 84 -6.42 11.41 -0.14
CA LYS A 84 -5.03 10.92 0.03
C LYS A 84 -4.72 10.43 1.44
N ASN A 85 -5.57 10.70 2.40
CA ASN A 85 -5.41 10.28 3.80
C ASN A 85 -6.00 8.89 4.07
N LYS A 86 -6.79 8.34 3.14
CA LYS A 86 -7.33 6.98 3.25
C LYS A 86 -6.30 5.92 2.88
N THR A 87 -6.54 4.70 3.33
CA THR A 87 -5.80 3.51 2.91
C THR A 87 -6.45 2.91 1.66
N TYR A 88 -5.65 2.64 0.65
CA TYR A 88 -6.09 2.04 -0.60
C TYR A 88 -5.52 0.65 -0.79
N TYR A 89 -6.37 -0.26 -1.22
CA TYR A 89 -6.05 -1.63 -1.62
C TYR A 89 -6.32 -1.75 -3.11
N ILE A 90 -5.27 -1.85 -3.91
CA ILE A 90 -5.40 -1.77 -5.37
C ILE A 90 -5.01 -3.07 -6.04
N TYR A 91 -5.66 -3.38 -7.13
CA TYR A 91 -5.32 -4.53 -7.96
C TYR A 91 -5.70 -4.34 -9.42
N CYS A 92 -5.04 -5.10 -10.28
CA CYS A 92 -5.39 -5.26 -11.68
C CYS A 92 -5.43 -6.76 -12.04
N ALA A 93 -5.26 -7.12 -13.31
CA ALA A 93 -5.30 -8.51 -13.73
C ALA A 93 -4.09 -9.32 -13.22
N ALA A 94 -2.87 -8.83 -13.45
CA ALA A 94 -1.63 -9.56 -13.19
C ALA A 94 -0.55 -8.75 -12.44
N GLY A 95 -0.85 -7.52 -12.03
CA GLY A 95 0.03 -6.68 -11.21
C GLY A 95 0.73 -5.53 -11.94
N GLY A 96 0.75 -5.48 -13.27
CA GLY A 96 1.46 -4.42 -14.03
C GLY A 96 0.85 -3.03 -13.86
N ARG A 97 -0.42 -2.88 -14.17
CA ARG A 97 -1.15 -1.60 -14.03
C ARG A 97 -1.21 -1.15 -12.57
N SER A 98 -1.44 -2.07 -11.66
CA SER A 98 -1.52 -1.71 -10.24
C SER A 98 -0.17 -1.29 -9.65
N SER A 99 0.93 -1.85 -10.13
CA SER A 99 2.27 -1.40 -9.78
C SER A 99 2.54 0.03 -10.24
N ASP A 100 2.17 0.35 -11.49
CA ASP A 100 2.29 1.71 -12.03
C ASP A 100 1.38 2.70 -11.30
N CYS A 101 0.16 2.30 -10.99
CA CYS A 101 -0.77 3.11 -10.21
C CYS A 101 -0.25 3.39 -8.79
N ALA A 102 0.29 2.38 -8.13
CA ALA A 102 0.89 2.52 -6.81
C ALA A 102 2.04 3.54 -6.81
N GLU A 103 2.90 3.49 -7.81
CA GLU A 103 3.99 4.46 -7.99
C GLU A 103 3.45 5.88 -8.20
N TYR A 104 2.42 6.05 -9.03
CA TYR A 104 1.77 7.33 -9.23
C TYR A 104 1.17 7.88 -7.93
N MET A 105 0.47 7.03 -7.18
CA MET A 105 -0.13 7.42 -5.90
C MET A 105 0.92 7.84 -4.87
N GLU A 106 2.03 7.10 -4.78
CA GLU A 106 3.14 7.45 -3.89
C GLU A 106 3.74 8.81 -4.21
N LYS A 107 3.98 9.09 -5.49
CA LYS A 107 4.52 10.40 -5.97
C LYS A 107 3.56 11.56 -5.74
N ASN A 108 2.26 11.29 -5.65
CA ASN A 108 1.21 12.30 -5.52
C ASN A 108 0.66 12.44 -4.10
N GLY A 109 1.37 11.98 -3.10
CA GLY A 109 1.11 12.30 -1.69
C GLY A 109 0.10 11.38 -0.99
N PHE A 110 -0.23 10.24 -1.56
CA PHE A 110 -1.03 9.23 -0.87
C PHE A 110 -0.29 8.67 0.33
N LYS A 111 -0.99 8.43 1.43
CA LYS A 111 -0.37 8.03 2.69
C LYS A 111 -0.09 6.54 2.77
N ARG A 112 -0.97 5.72 2.21
CA ARG A 112 -0.88 4.26 2.34
C ARG A 112 -1.56 3.54 1.18
N VAL A 113 -0.80 2.70 0.48
CA VAL A 113 -1.26 1.91 -0.67
C VAL A 113 -0.77 0.48 -0.54
N PHE A 114 -1.70 -0.46 -0.55
CA PHE A 114 -1.41 -1.89 -0.63
C PHE A 114 -1.72 -2.39 -2.02
N ASN A 115 -0.76 -3.06 -2.63
CA ASN A 115 -0.88 -3.61 -3.97
C ASN A 115 -0.98 -5.14 -3.91
N LEU A 116 -2.01 -5.69 -4.54
CA LEU A 116 -2.10 -7.13 -4.80
C LEU A 116 -1.10 -7.48 -5.90
N GLU A 117 0.07 -7.92 -5.51
CA GLU A 117 1.26 -8.01 -6.36
C GLU A 117 1.05 -8.83 -7.63
N LYS A 118 0.35 -9.96 -7.52
CA LYS A 118 0.10 -10.88 -8.65
C LYS A 118 -1.30 -10.72 -9.27
N GLY A 119 -2.05 -9.70 -8.85
CA GLY A 119 -3.36 -9.37 -9.39
C GLY A 119 -4.45 -10.40 -9.08
N ILE A 120 -5.62 -10.13 -9.67
CA ILE A 120 -6.79 -11.01 -9.48
C ILE A 120 -6.59 -12.39 -10.11
N SER A 121 -5.67 -12.55 -11.07
CA SER A 121 -5.34 -13.84 -11.65
C SER A 121 -4.85 -14.84 -10.60
N ASP A 122 -3.96 -14.41 -9.72
CA ASP A 122 -3.49 -15.25 -8.60
C ASP A 122 -4.60 -15.49 -7.56
N TRP A 123 -5.37 -14.46 -7.24
CA TRP A 123 -6.55 -14.55 -6.36
C TRP A 123 -7.54 -15.63 -6.83
N LEU A 124 -7.86 -15.61 -8.11
CA LEU A 124 -8.77 -16.60 -8.73
C LEU A 124 -8.16 -18.00 -8.74
N SER A 125 -6.86 -18.13 -9.03
CA SER A 125 -6.17 -19.41 -9.05
C SER A 125 -6.19 -20.12 -7.70
N LYS A 126 -6.27 -19.35 -6.61
CA LYS A 126 -6.39 -19.84 -5.24
C LYS A 126 -7.82 -20.13 -4.81
N GLY A 127 -8.79 -19.93 -5.69
CA GLY A 127 -10.19 -20.14 -5.40
C GLY A 127 -10.79 -19.11 -4.45
N TYR A 128 -10.18 -17.94 -4.30
CA TYR A 128 -10.71 -16.89 -3.43
C TYR A 128 -11.94 -16.24 -4.03
N PRO A 129 -12.88 -15.75 -3.21
CA PRO A 129 -14.20 -15.36 -3.67
C PRO A 129 -14.18 -14.07 -4.50
N VAL A 130 -15.04 -14.05 -5.52
CA VAL A 130 -15.35 -12.87 -6.32
C VAL A 130 -16.85 -12.71 -6.46
N GLU A 131 -17.28 -11.46 -6.64
CA GLU A 131 -18.63 -11.12 -7.02
C GLU A 131 -18.74 -11.08 -8.55
N LYS A 132 -19.90 -11.37 -9.07
CA LYS A 132 -20.23 -11.24 -10.50
C LYS A 132 -21.17 -10.05 -10.71
N LYS A 133 -20.98 -9.34 -11.82
CA LYS A 133 -21.97 -8.37 -12.33
C LYS A 133 -22.97 -9.04 -13.23
#